data_89c686f1e9ad084ebb4e17951a67e3f6
#
_entry.id   89c686f1e9ad084ebb4e17951a67e3f6
#
_cell.length_a   1.000
_cell.length_b   1.000
_cell.length_c   1.000
_cell.angle_alpha   90.00
_cell.angle_beta   90.00
_cell.angle_gamma   90.00
#
_symmetry.space_group_name_H-M   'P 1'
#
loop_
_entity.id
_entity.type
_entity.pdbx_description
1 polymer ?
#
loop_
_entity_poly.entity_id
_entity_poly.type
_entity_poly.pdbx_seq_one_letter_code
_entity_poly.pdbx_strand_id
1 'polypeptide(L)'
;IETRWNELQRAGKFEESKALLSLLALPQNLASVQPRSIEQALDGSTPAISTVTKYQGPEVSKDAVIQIIAEAAALLNIGKNLQPHQIEFLAEDILQDWFYLTIGEIRYIMQQGIRNRWGNIYDRLDVETVMGWIGQYDAIRTDMVERLAQKKTAEIITGNQIPMPESLKQLAEDLAPKSRTVPEFMPDAPFEEMVKQEWSALPDADKQGLDFQKFRIMRIEYTKALLKR
;
A
#
# COMPACT_ATOMS: atom_id res chain seq x y z
N ILE A 1 16.37 -3.30 22.50
CA ILE A 1 16.40 -2.72 21.14
C ILE A 1 17.69 -3.11 20.42
N GLU A 2 18.89 -2.94 21.00
CA GLU A 2 20.18 -3.33 20.38
C GLU A 2 20.23 -4.80 19.94
N THR A 3 19.76 -5.72 20.79
CA THR A 3 19.73 -7.14 20.46
C THR A 3 18.87 -7.39 19.21
N ARG A 4 17.70 -6.76 19.15
CA ARG A 4 16.77 -6.90 18.02
C ARG A 4 17.30 -6.23 16.74
N TRP A 5 18.00 -5.09 16.88
CA TRP A 5 18.67 -4.44 15.76
C TRP A 5 19.74 -5.36 15.13
N ASN A 6 20.57 -5.98 15.96
CA ASN A 6 21.60 -6.92 15.51
C ASN A 6 21.01 -8.15 14.79
N GLU A 7 19.87 -8.68 15.27
CA GLU A 7 19.14 -9.77 14.63
C GLU A 7 18.62 -9.37 13.24
N LEU A 8 18.03 -8.19 13.12
CA LEU A 8 17.49 -7.66 11.87
C LEU A 8 18.60 -7.40 10.84
N GLN A 9 19.75 -6.88 11.28
CA GLN A 9 20.92 -6.70 10.42
C GLN A 9 21.44 -8.04 9.88
N ARG A 10 21.57 -9.06 10.74
CA ARG A 10 21.98 -10.41 10.33
C ARG A 10 20.98 -11.08 9.39
N ALA A 11 19.70 -10.78 9.54
CA ALA A 11 18.62 -11.28 8.68
C ALA A 11 18.49 -10.52 7.35
N GLY A 12 19.31 -9.48 7.09
CA GLY A 12 19.23 -8.64 5.90
C GLY A 12 18.02 -7.70 5.86
N LYS A 13 17.35 -7.50 6.99
CA LYS A 13 16.15 -6.65 7.10
C LYS A 13 16.53 -5.21 7.42
N PHE A 14 17.21 -4.56 6.48
CA PHE A 14 17.80 -3.22 6.67
C PHE A 14 16.76 -2.12 6.95
N GLU A 15 15.60 -2.15 6.32
CA GLU A 15 14.55 -1.16 6.55
C GLU A 15 13.96 -1.27 7.97
N GLU A 16 13.71 -2.49 8.46
CA GLU A 16 13.24 -2.71 9.82
C GLU A 16 14.30 -2.29 10.86
N SER A 17 15.57 -2.52 10.58
CA SER A 17 16.67 -2.11 11.47
C SER A 17 16.85 -0.59 11.50
N LYS A 18 16.65 0.10 10.36
CA LYS A 18 16.70 1.56 10.26
C LYS A 18 15.56 2.20 11.05
N ALA A 19 14.34 1.64 10.92
CA ALA A 19 13.19 2.06 11.71
C ALA A 19 13.46 1.88 13.22
N LEU A 20 14.12 0.80 13.62
CA LEU A 20 14.49 0.55 15.02
C LEU A 20 15.51 1.55 15.55
N LEU A 21 16.48 1.98 14.74
CA LEU A 21 17.43 3.04 15.10
C LEU A 21 16.75 4.39 15.25
N SER A 22 15.77 4.70 14.40
CA SER A 22 15.00 5.94 14.51
C SER A 22 14.18 6.00 15.80
N LEU A 23 13.73 4.84 16.33
CA LEU A 23 13.07 4.76 17.64
C LEU A 23 13.97 5.18 18.80
N LEU A 24 15.26 4.78 18.76
CA LEU A 24 16.22 5.16 19.83
C LEU A 24 16.44 6.67 19.92
N ALA A 25 16.30 7.36 18.81
CA ALA A 25 16.51 8.80 18.71
C ALA A 25 15.22 9.62 18.84
N LEU A 26 14.04 8.96 18.95
CA LEU A 26 12.75 9.63 18.84
C LEU A 26 12.56 10.80 19.80
N PRO A 27 12.81 10.67 21.13
CA PRO A 27 12.61 11.78 22.06
C PRO A 27 13.54 12.97 21.82
N GLN A 28 14.71 12.72 21.23
CA GLN A 28 15.75 13.72 21.04
C GLN A 28 15.69 14.41 19.68
N ASN A 29 15.02 13.79 18.69
CA ASN A 29 15.07 14.19 17.29
C ASN A 29 13.70 14.48 16.65
N LEU A 30 12.62 14.55 17.43
CA LEU A 30 11.30 14.91 16.88
C LEU A 30 11.33 16.25 16.13
N ALA A 31 12.09 17.22 16.61
CA ALA A 31 12.26 18.52 15.97
C ALA A 31 12.98 18.43 14.61
N SER A 32 13.82 17.42 14.38
CA SER A 32 14.55 17.21 13.13
C SER A 32 13.70 16.55 12.03
N VAL A 33 12.61 15.89 12.42
CA VAL A 33 11.68 15.25 11.49
C VAL A 33 10.82 16.31 10.82
N GLN A 34 11.19 16.73 9.62
CA GLN A 34 10.48 17.77 8.87
C GLN A 34 10.27 17.34 7.42
N PRO A 35 9.34 16.42 7.16
CA PRO A 35 9.06 15.97 5.80
C PRO A 35 8.47 17.12 4.97
N ARG A 36 9.02 17.33 3.79
CA ARG A 36 8.59 18.39 2.86
C ARG A 36 7.55 17.90 1.86
N SER A 37 7.46 16.59 1.68
CA SER A 37 6.49 15.95 0.78
C SER A 37 5.90 14.70 1.43
N ILE A 38 4.81 14.20 0.86
CA ILE A 38 4.16 12.97 1.32
C ILE A 38 5.08 11.75 1.13
N GLU A 39 5.88 11.73 0.07
CA GLU A 39 6.86 10.67 -0.19
C GLU A 39 7.92 10.61 0.92
N GLN A 40 8.39 11.77 1.39
CA GLN A 40 9.32 11.84 2.51
C GLN A 40 8.68 11.42 3.84
N ALA A 41 7.40 11.73 4.03
CA ALA A 41 6.67 11.28 5.21
C ALA A 41 6.49 9.75 5.24
N LEU A 42 6.40 9.13 4.04
CA LEU A 42 6.18 7.69 3.83
C LEU A 42 7.48 6.90 3.58
N ASP A 43 8.65 7.51 3.58
CA ASP A 43 9.93 6.88 3.18
C ASP A 43 10.45 5.83 4.18
N GLY A 44 9.79 5.66 5.31
CA GLY A 44 10.16 4.73 6.38
C GLY A 44 11.30 5.24 7.28
N SER A 45 11.70 6.51 7.13
CA SER A 45 12.71 7.13 8.00
C SER A 45 12.22 7.34 9.43
N THR A 46 10.90 7.39 9.62
CA THR A 46 10.25 7.51 10.92
C THR A 46 9.37 6.30 11.22
N PRO A 47 9.31 5.86 12.49
CA PRO A 47 8.52 4.71 12.87
C PRO A 47 7.02 5.03 12.87
N ALA A 48 6.20 3.99 12.63
CA ALA A 48 4.76 4.07 12.86
C ALA A 48 4.47 4.20 14.37
N ILE A 49 3.35 4.85 14.71
CA ILE A 49 2.87 4.99 16.09
C ILE A 49 2.81 3.62 16.78
N SER A 50 2.22 2.61 16.11
CA SER A 50 2.14 1.23 16.62
C SER A 50 3.51 0.63 16.93
N THR A 51 4.54 0.98 16.16
CA THR A 51 5.91 0.54 16.38
C THR A 51 6.50 1.20 17.63
N VAL A 52 6.29 2.52 17.81
CA VAL A 52 6.70 3.24 19.01
C VAL A 52 6.02 2.64 20.25
N THR A 53 4.70 2.47 20.19
CA THR A 53 3.91 1.88 21.28
C THR A 53 4.42 0.48 21.66
N LYS A 54 4.72 -0.36 20.68
CA LYS A 54 5.21 -1.73 20.89
C LYS A 54 6.57 -1.78 21.58
N TYR A 55 7.49 -0.89 21.24
CA TYR A 55 8.88 -0.98 21.70
C TYR A 55 9.23 -0.02 22.84
N GLN A 56 8.52 1.10 22.97
CA GLN A 56 8.79 2.12 23.98
C GLN A 56 7.63 2.36 24.96
N GLY A 57 6.46 1.79 24.65
CA GLY A 57 5.26 1.94 25.46
C GLY A 57 4.30 3.01 24.93
N PRO A 58 3.01 2.95 25.36
CA PRO A 58 1.97 3.87 24.88
C PRO A 58 2.21 5.33 25.30
N GLU A 59 2.80 5.56 26.46
CA GLU A 59 3.07 6.92 26.95
C GLU A 59 4.05 7.66 26.05
N VAL A 60 5.13 6.98 25.61
CA VAL A 60 6.11 7.60 24.70
C VAL A 60 5.51 7.95 23.35
N SER A 61 4.65 7.09 22.81
CA SER A 61 3.95 7.40 21.55
C SER A 61 2.95 8.54 21.72
N LYS A 62 2.23 8.59 22.83
CA LYS A 62 1.30 9.67 23.18
C LYS A 62 2.04 11.00 23.32
N ASP A 63 3.12 11.03 24.09
CA ASP A 63 3.94 12.24 24.28
C ASP A 63 4.51 12.77 22.96
N ALA A 64 4.97 11.87 22.07
CA ALA A 64 5.45 12.26 20.76
C ALA A 64 4.37 12.95 19.91
N VAL A 65 3.16 12.42 19.90
CA VAL A 65 2.01 13.00 19.16
C VAL A 65 1.59 14.33 19.81
N ILE A 66 1.47 14.38 21.14
CA ILE A 66 1.16 15.61 21.89
C ILE A 66 2.15 16.71 21.54
N GLN A 67 3.47 16.41 21.56
CA GLN A 67 4.49 17.39 21.23
C GLN A 67 4.33 17.96 19.84
N ILE A 68 4.06 17.11 18.83
CA ILE A 68 3.90 17.55 17.44
C ILE A 68 2.67 18.47 17.29
N ILE A 69 1.55 18.11 17.92
CA ILE A 69 0.33 18.91 17.87
C ILE A 69 0.52 20.25 18.61
N ALA A 70 1.16 20.22 19.80
CA ALA A 70 1.42 21.42 20.57
C ALA A 70 2.36 22.39 19.85
N GLU A 71 3.44 21.91 19.22
CA GLU A 71 4.33 22.72 18.39
C GLU A 71 3.58 23.35 17.21
N ALA A 72 2.70 22.59 16.56
CA ALA A 72 1.88 23.08 15.46
C ALA A 72 0.92 24.18 15.93
N ALA A 73 0.22 23.93 17.04
CA ALA A 73 -0.69 24.90 17.65
C ALA A 73 0.02 26.20 18.05
N ALA A 74 1.24 26.10 18.61
CA ALA A 74 2.03 27.24 19.01
C ALA A 74 2.47 28.15 17.84
N LEU A 75 2.55 27.61 16.62
CA LEU A 75 2.89 28.40 15.44
C LEU A 75 1.74 29.24 14.89
N LEU A 76 0.50 28.97 15.36
CA LEU A 76 -0.69 29.69 14.91
C LEU A 76 -1.03 30.84 15.84
N ASN A 77 -1.08 32.04 15.28
CA ASN A 77 -1.54 33.25 15.99
C ASN A 77 -3.02 33.49 15.70
N ILE A 78 -3.88 32.76 16.40
CA ILE A 78 -5.34 32.77 16.22
C ILE A 78 -6.05 33.04 17.56
N GLY A 79 -7.29 33.54 17.47
CA GLY A 79 -8.05 33.94 18.67
C GLY A 79 -8.41 32.79 19.61
N LYS A 80 -8.68 31.60 19.06
CA LYS A 80 -8.98 30.38 19.83
C LYS A 80 -8.11 29.24 19.39
N ASN A 81 -7.21 28.81 20.26
CA ASN A 81 -6.30 27.70 19.99
C ASN A 81 -6.64 26.46 20.84
N LEU A 82 -6.08 25.31 20.47
CA LEU A 82 -6.21 24.05 21.21
C LEU A 82 -5.77 24.21 22.66
N GLN A 83 -6.59 23.73 23.57
CA GLN A 83 -6.26 23.65 24.98
C GLN A 83 -5.52 22.34 25.29
N PRO A 84 -4.69 22.26 26.35
CA PRO A 84 -3.92 21.06 26.67
C PRO A 84 -4.75 19.78 26.70
N HIS A 85 -5.93 19.79 27.32
CA HIS A 85 -6.81 18.62 27.38
C HIS A 85 -7.36 18.21 26.01
N GLN A 86 -7.50 19.15 25.07
CA GLN A 86 -7.92 18.85 23.69
C GLN A 86 -6.77 18.21 22.89
N ILE A 87 -5.52 18.62 23.16
CA ILE A 87 -4.33 18.02 22.57
C ILE A 87 -4.17 16.59 23.07
N GLU A 88 -4.38 16.33 24.36
CA GLU A 88 -4.34 15.00 24.95
C GLU A 88 -5.42 14.09 24.32
N PHE A 89 -6.65 14.58 24.23
CA PHE A 89 -7.75 13.87 23.59
C PHE A 89 -7.41 13.51 22.13
N LEU A 90 -6.94 14.48 21.33
CA LEU A 90 -6.50 14.25 19.95
C LEU A 90 -5.41 13.19 19.87
N ALA A 91 -4.43 13.22 20.77
CA ALA A 91 -3.37 12.23 20.78
C ALA A 91 -3.91 10.81 21.05
N GLU A 92 -4.86 10.67 21.98
CA GLU A 92 -5.51 9.38 22.27
C GLU A 92 -6.28 8.85 21.07
N ASP A 93 -7.10 9.69 20.42
CA ASP A 93 -7.82 9.33 19.21
C ASP A 93 -6.89 8.90 18.07
N ILE A 94 -5.78 9.65 17.88
CA ILE A 94 -4.79 9.31 16.85
C ILE A 94 -4.12 7.97 17.15
N LEU A 95 -3.79 7.69 18.40
CA LEU A 95 -3.21 6.41 18.80
C LEU A 95 -4.17 5.24 18.59
N GLN A 96 -5.47 5.47 18.75
CA GLN A 96 -6.50 4.46 18.63
C GLN A 96 -6.85 4.18 17.16
N ASP A 97 -7.14 5.22 16.39
CA ASP A 97 -7.74 5.08 15.06
C ASP A 97 -6.71 5.13 13.93
N TRP A 98 -5.58 5.84 14.13
CA TRP A 98 -4.51 6.02 13.13
C TRP A 98 -3.14 5.51 13.59
N PHE A 99 -3.12 4.43 14.37
CA PHE A 99 -1.90 3.79 14.90
C PHE A 99 -0.89 3.38 13.82
N TYR A 100 -1.33 3.25 12.58
CA TYR A 100 -0.50 2.89 11.42
C TYR A 100 0.26 4.09 10.83
N LEU A 101 -0.12 5.33 11.15
CA LEU A 101 0.60 6.51 10.70
C LEU A 101 1.98 6.58 11.36
N THR A 102 2.95 7.06 10.60
CA THR A 102 4.29 7.33 11.13
C THR A 102 4.35 8.67 11.84
N ILE A 103 5.33 8.83 12.72
CA ILE A 103 5.60 10.12 13.36
C ILE A 103 5.86 11.22 12.33
N GLY A 104 6.52 10.88 11.21
CA GLY A 104 6.73 11.80 10.09
C GLY A 104 5.44 12.22 9.40
N GLU A 105 4.50 11.29 9.22
CA GLU A 105 3.19 11.58 8.64
C GLU A 105 2.38 12.54 9.52
N ILE A 106 2.33 12.30 10.84
CA ILE A 106 1.66 13.23 11.76
C ILE A 106 2.28 14.63 11.67
N ARG A 107 3.61 14.70 11.65
CA ARG A 107 4.32 15.98 11.48
C ARG A 107 3.97 16.67 10.16
N TYR A 108 3.93 15.91 9.06
CA TYR A 108 3.55 16.41 7.75
C TYR A 108 2.12 16.95 7.72
N ILE A 109 1.15 16.20 8.29
CA ILE A 109 -0.25 16.59 8.36
C ILE A 109 -0.36 17.95 9.07
N MET A 110 0.26 18.10 10.25
CA MET A 110 0.24 19.33 11.02
C MET A 110 0.86 20.50 10.23
N GLN A 111 2.03 20.28 9.61
CA GLN A 111 2.68 21.32 8.81
C GLN A 111 1.85 21.77 7.60
N GLN A 112 1.17 20.85 6.91
CA GLN A 112 0.30 21.22 5.78
C GLN A 112 -0.98 21.91 6.27
N GLY A 113 -1.52 21.49 7.42
CA GLY A 113 -2.68 22.13 8.05
C GLY A 113 -2.40 23.61 8.37
N ILE A 114 -1.27 23.91 9.05
CA ILE A 114 -0.84 25.28 9.35
C ILE A 114 -0.70 26.12 8.08
N ARG A 115 -0.30 25.52 6.97
CA ARG A 115 -0.17 26.20 5.66
C ARG A 115 -1.49 26.29 4.88
N ASN A 116 -2.63 26.01 5.52
CA ASN A 116 -3.96 25.99 4.93
C ASN A 116 -4.11 25.04 3.71
N ARG A 117 -3.33 23.95 3.66
CA ARG A 117 -3.42 22.96 2.58
C ARG A 117 -4.60 22.02 2.72
N TRP A 118 -5.07 21.82 3.95
CA TRP A 118 -6.22 20.99 4.31
C TRP A 118 -7.51 21.79 4.51
N GLY A 119 -7.52 23.06 4.14
CA GLY A 119 -8.60 24.01 4.36
C GLY A 119 -8.15 25.23 5.14
N ASN A 120 -8.92 26.28 5.07
CA ASN A 120 -8.58 27.56 5.73
C ASN A 120 -8.82 27.48 7.23
N ILE A 121 -7.85 27.91 8.00
CA ILE A 121 -8.00 28.21 9.42
C ILE A 121 -8.39 29.68 9.53
N TYR A 122 -9.61 29.97 10.05
CA TYR A 122 -10.07 31.35 10.16
C TYR A 122 -9.66 31.94 11.51
N ASP A 123 -10.37 31.61 12.57
CA ASP A 123 -10.22 32.25 13.90
C ASP A 123 -9.95 31.21 15.01
N ARG A 124 -10.09 29.94 14.72
CA ARG A 124 -9.92 28.86 15.69
C ARG A 124 -9.24 27.64 15.12
N LEU A 125 -8.46 26.98 15.99
CA LEU A 125 -8.04 25.60 15.81
C LEU A 125 -8.69 24.76 16.89
N ASP A 126 -9.47 23.79 16.48
CA ASP A 126 -10.18 22.86 17.35
C ASP A 126 -9.95 21.39 16.94
N VAL A 127 -10.47 20.48 17.75
CA VAL A 127 -10.33 19.03 17.54
C VAL A 127 -10.89 18.63 16.17
N GLU A 128 -12.06 19.14 15.78
CA GLU A 128 -12.72 18.83 14.51
C GLU A 128 -11.85 19.23 13.31
N THR A 129 -11.20 20.38 13.37
CA THR A 129 -10.29 20.87 12.32
C THR A 129 -9.12 19.92 12.15
N VAL A 130 -8.46 19.51 13.23
CA VAL A 130 -7.29 18.60 13.17
C VAL A 130 -7.70 17.22 12.68
N MET A 131 -8.82 16.68 13.16
CA MET A 131 -9.34 15.40 12.69
C MET A 131 -9.71 15.45 11.21
N GLY A 132 -10.25 16.56 10.74
CA GLY A 132 -10.51 16.81 9.32
C GLY A 132 -9.25 16.79 8.47
N TRP A 133 -8.12 17.33 8.99
CA TRP A 133 -6.82 17.25 8.28
C TRP A 133 -6.32 15.81 8.16
N ILE A 134 -6.44 15.04 9.24
CA ILE A 134 -6.03 13.63 9.24
C ILE A 134 -6.87 12.84 8.25
N GLY A 135 -8.19 13.02 8.24
CA GLY A 135 -9.09 12.34 7.32
C GLY A 135 -8.81 12.68 5.85
N GLN A 136 -8.52 13.95 5.53
CA GLN A 136 -8.14 14.36 4.17
C GLN A 136 -6.79 13.74 3.75
N TYR A 137 -5.84 13.69 4.67
CA TYR A 137 -4.55 13.05 4.42
C TYR A 137 -4.72 11.55 4.17
N ASP A 138 -5.48 10.87 5.00
CA ASP A 138 -5.69 9.42 4.89
C ASP A 138 -6.35 9.03 3.56
N ALA A 139 -7.25 9.86 3.05
CA ALA A 139 -7.86 9.65 1.74
C ALA A 139 -6.84 9.61 0.58
N ILE A 140 -5.79 10.43 0.63
CA ILE A 140 -4.75 10.47 -0.41
C ILE A 140 -3.57 9.51 -0.13
N ARG A 141 -3.41 9.10 1.12
CA ARG A 141 -2.33 8.24 1.58
C ARG A 141 -2.33 6.89 0.89
N THR A 142 -3.50 6.28 0.80
CA THR A 142 -3.68 4.95 0.20
C THR A 142 -3.16 4.93 -1.23
N ASP A 143 -3.60 5.86 -2.06
CA ASP A 143 -3.14 5.98 -3.45
C ASP A 143 -1.63 6.21 -3.55
N MET A 144 -1.07 7.02 -2.63
CA MET A 144 0.35 7.31 -2.62
C MET A 144 1.18 6.08 -2.21
N VAL A 145 0.74 5.33 -1.20
CA VAL A 145 1.40 4.09 -0.77
C VAL A 145 1.42 3.07 -1.91
N GLU A 146 0.31 2.91 -2.63
CA GLU A 146 0.24 2.02 -3.79
C GLU A 146 1.20 2.44 -4.90
N ARG A 147 1.24 3.73 -5.25
CA ARG A 147 2.18 4.28 -6.26
C ARG A 147 3.64 4.05 -5.87
N LEU A 148 3.98 4.29 -4.60
CA LEU A 148 5.34 4.06 -4.10
C LEU A 148 5.71 2.58 -4.11
N ALA A 149 4.78 1.69 -3.76
CA ALA A 149 4.98 0.24 -3.84
C ALA A 149 5.20 -0.22 -5.29
N GLN A 150 4.38 0.26 -6.23
CA GLN A 150 4.54 -0.04 -7.66
C GLN A 150 5.89 0.46 -8.20
N LYS A 151 6.30 1.67 -7.82
CA LYS A 151 7.60 2.24 -8.22
C LYS A 151 8.75 1.41 -7.68
N LYS A 152 8.75 1.03 -6.40
CA LYS A 152 9.76 0.15 -5.80
C LYS A 152 9.82 -1.21 -6.51
N THR A 153 8.67 -1.80 -6.82
CA THR A 153 8.59 -3.08 -7.54
C THR A 153 9.18 -2.94 -8.95
N ALA A 154 8.86 -1.87 -9.67
CA ALA A 154 9.42 -1.61 -11.00
C ALA A 154 10.94 -1.40 -10.93
N GLU A 155 11.45 -0.67 -9.94
CA GLU A 155 12.90 -0.46 -9.71
C GLU A 155 13.62 -1.77 -9.41
N ILE A 156 13.02 -2.67 -8.61
CA ILE A 156 13.56 -3.99 -8.32
C ILE A 156 13.61 -4.85 -9.59
N ILE A 157 12.55 -4.83 -10.40
CA ILE A 157 12.49 -5.59 -11.65
C ILE A 157 13.52 -5.07 -12.66
N THR A 158 13.68 -3.75 -12.79
CA THR A 158 14.64 -3.15 -13.71
C THR A 158 16.06 -3.17 -13.19
N GLY A 159 16.26 -3.04 -11.87
CA GLY A 159 17.59 -3.08 -11.23
C GLY A 159 18.16 -4.49 -11.05
N ASN A 160 17.32 -5.50 -10.91
CA ASN A 160 17.70 -6.91 -10.79
C ASN A 160 17.79 -7.63 -12.15
N GLN A 161 18.16 -6.94 -13.22
CA GLN A 161 18.76 -7.64 -14.37
C GLN A 161 20.17 -8.10 -13.96
N ILE A 162 20.24 -9.00 -12.97
CA ILE A 162 21.42 -9.85 -12.81
C ILE A 162 21.50 -10.61 -14.15
N PRO A 163 22.55 -10.41 -14.96
CA PRO A 163 22.67 -11.16 -16.20
C PRO A 163 22.60 -12.63 -15.83
N MET A 164 21.54 -13.30 -16.28
CA MET A 164 21.35 -14.73 -16.03
C MET A 164 22.62 -15.46 -16.47
N PRO A 165 23.28 -16.19 -15.57
CA PRO A 165 24.48 -16.96 -15.96
C PRO A 165 24.19 -17.77 -17.21
N GLU A 166 25.13 -17.82 -18.14
CA GLU A 166 24.95 -18.47 -19.44
C GLU A 166 24.49 -19.93 -19.28
N SER A 167 25.00 -20.60 -18.22
CA SER A 167 24.56 -21.94 -17.85
C SER A 167 23.07 -22.06 -17.50
N LEU A 168 22.48 -21.03 -16.92
CA LEU A 168 21.02 -20.99 -16.62
C LEU A 168 20.21 -20.61 -17.85
N LYS A 169 20.77 -19.80 -18.76
CA LYS A 169 20.10 -19.53 -20.05
C LYS A 169 20.00 -20.77 -20.89
N GLN A 170 21.12 -21.53 -21.01
CA GLN A 170 21.11 -22.80 -21.71
C GLN A 170 20.16 -23.82 -21.10
N LEU A 171 20.13 -23.92 -19.78
CA LEU A 171 19.16 -24.78 -19.08
C LEU A 171 17.72 -24.34 -19.31
N ALA A 172 17.45 -23.03 -19.32
CA ALA A 172 16.12 -22.48 -19.62
C ALA A 172 15.72 -22.73 -21.08
N GLU A 173 16.65 -22.66 -22.04
CA GLU A 173 16.41 -22.99 -23.44
C GLU A 173 16.19 -24.50 -23.63
N ASP A 174 16.92 -25.34 -22.91
CA ASP A 174 16.75 -26.79 -22.95
C ASP A 174 15.42 -27.25 -22.29
N LEU A 175 14.99 -26.55 -21.24
CA LEU A 175 13.76 -26.78 -20.52
C LEU A 175 12.57 -26.01 -21.11
N ALA A 176 12.82 -25.00 -21.95
CA ALA A 176 11.74 -24.34 -22.68
C ALA A 176 10.94 -25.40 -23.44
N PRO A 177 9.66 -25.52 -23.22
CA PRO A 177 8.84 -26.47 -23.98
C PRO A 177 9.07 -26.13 -25.44
N LYS A 178 9.86 -27.00 -26.14
CA LYS A 178 9.99 -26.92 -27.60
C LYS A 178 8.57 -26.75 -28.08
N SER A 179 8.29 -25.60 -28.66
CA SER A 179 6.96 -25.21 -29.11
C SER A 179 6.28 -26.45 -29.71
N ARG A 180 5.51 -27.15 -28.87
CA ARG A 180 4.51 -28.04 -29.40
C ARG A 180 3.58 -27.09 -30.14
N THR A 181 3.70 -27.03 -31.45
CA THR A 181 2.63 -26.54 -32.29
C THR A 181 1.44 -27.38 -31.88
N VAL A 182 0.64 -26.85 -30.97
CA VAL A 182 -0.65 -27.43 -30.63
C VAL A 182 -1.35 -27.43 -31.96
N PRO A 183 -1.65 -28.61 -32.54
CA PRO A 183 -2.30 -28.65 -33.82
C PRO A 183 -3.54 -27.80 -33.69
N GLU A 184 -3.71 -26.88 -34.64
CA GLU A 184 -4.86 -25.98 -34.63
C GLU A 184 -6.11 -26.86 -34.58
N PHE A 185 -6.85 -26.77 -33.48
CA PHE A 185 -8.04 -27.58 -33.29
C PHE A 185 -9.01 -27.24 -34.42
N MET A 186 -9.15 -28.15 -35.38
CA MET A 186 -10.14 -28.09 -36.41
C MET A 186 -11.30 -29.00 -35.99
N PRO A 187 -12.53 -28.46 -35.86
CA PRO A 187 -13.68 -29.26 -35.54
C PRO A 187 -13.86 -30.37 -36.57
N ASP A 188 -13.87 -31.60 -36.12
CA ASP A 188 -14.16 -32.77 -36.97
C ASP A 188 -15.68 -33.13 -36.96
N ALA A 189 -16.08 -34.06 -37.81
CA ALA A 189 -17.47 -34.46 -37.89
C ALA A 189 -18.04 -34.98 -36.54
N PRO A 190 -17.33 -35.79 -35.74
CA PRO A 190 -17.78 -36.19 -34.41
C PRO A 190 -17.99 -35.01 -33.44
N PHE A 191 -17.12 -34.00 -33.47
CA PHE A 191 -17.25 -32.80 -32.63
C PHE A 191 -18.49 -31.98 -33.03
N GLU A 192 -18.70 -31.78 -34.32
CA GLU A 192 -19.87 -31.07 -34.84
C GLU A 192 -21.19 -31.78 -34.48
N GLU A 193 -21.21 -33.10 -34.51
CA GLU A 193 -22.37 -33.89 -34.11
C GLU A 193 -22.64 -33.75 -32.60
N MET A 194 -21.61 -33.81 -31.80
CA MET A 194 -21.70 -33.60 -30.35
C MET A 194 -22.27 -32.21 -30.02
N VAL A 195 -21.77 -31.16 -30.65
CA VAL A 195 -22.25 -29.79 -30.45
C VAL A 195 -23.71 -29.63 -30.84
N LYS A 196 -24.17 -30.28 -31.91
CA LYS A 196 -25.58 -30.31 -32.32
C LYS A 196 -26.46 -31.01 -31.28
N GLN A 197 -26.02 -32.15 -30.78
CA GLN A 197 -26.73 -32.89 -29.71
C GLN A 197 -26.85 -32.06 -28.45
N GLU A 198 -25.74 -31.43 -27.98
CA GLU A 198 -25.74 -30.55 -26.83
C GLU A 198 -26.70 -29.36 -27.03
N TRP A 199 -26.69 -28.73 -28.21
CA TRP A 199 -27.60 -27.64 -28.52
C TRP A 199 -29.06 -28.08 -28.47
N SER A 200 -29.35 -29.26 -29.01
CA SER A 200 -30.72 -29.82 -29.04
C SER A 200 -31.24 -30.13 -27.62
N ALA A 201 -30.34 -30.55 -26.74
CA ALA A 201 -30.64 -30.89 -25.34
C ALA A 201 -30.81 -29.67 -24.41
N LEU A 202 -30.36 -28.47 -24.83
CA LEU A 202 -30.50 -27.25 -24.04
C LEU A 202 -31.97 -26.85 -23.88
N PRO A 203 -32.43 -26.49 -22.67
CA PRO A 203 -33.74 -25.89 -22.43
C PRO A 203 -33.96 -24.62 -23.25
N ASP A 204 -35.18 -24.33 -23.66
CA ASP A 204 -35.49 -23.11 -24.43
C ASP A 204 -35.22 -21.83 -23.67
N ALA A 205 -35.28 -21.86 -22.32
CA ALA A 205 -34.90 -20.74 -21.47
C ALA A 205 -33.42 -20.37 -21.63
N ASP A 206 -32.52 -21.36 -21.79
CA ASP A 206 -31.08 -21.14 -21.92
C ASP A 206 -30.67 -20.77 -23.37
N LYS A 207 -31.56 -20.94 -24.31
CA LYS A 207 -31.39 -20.51 -25.71
C LYS A 207 -31.75 -19.04 -25.95
N GLN A 208 -32.34 -18.34 -24.94
CA GLN A 208 -32.71 -16.94 -25.09
C GLN A 208 -31.49 -16.04 -25.35
N GLY A 209 -31.46 -15.42 -26.54
CA GLY A 209 -30.35 -14.54 -26.95
C GLY A 209 -29.13 -15.26 -27.51
N LEU A 210 -29.16 -16.60 -27.58
CA LEU A 210 -28.11 -17.43 -28.14
C LEU A 210 -28.66 -18.12 -29.42
N ASP A 211 -27.87 -18.07 -30.50
CA ASP A 211 -28.13 -18.88 -31.68
C ASP A 211 -27.14 -20.06 -31.75
N PHE A 212 -27.45 -21.06 -32.59
CA PHE A 212 -26.59 -22.24 -32.74
C PHE A 212 -25.15 -21.89 -33.15
N GLN A 213 -24.94 -20.87 -33.97
CA GLN A 213 -23.62 -20.49 -34.44
C GLN A 213 -22.79 -19.90 -33.30
N LYS A 214 -23.38 -19.06 -32.44
CA LYS A 214 -22.71 -18.52 -31.24
C LYS A 214 -22.37 -19.64 -30.26
N PHE A 215 -23.30 -20.55 -30.00
CA PHE A 215 -23.05 -21.71 -29.14
C PHE A 215 -21.90 -22.57 -29.66
N ARG A 216 -21.89 -22.87 -30.97
CA ARG A 216 -20.80 -23.62 -31.63
C ARG A 216 -19.42 -22.92 -31.44
N ILE A 217 -19.36 -21.61 -31.67
CA ILE A 217 -18.12 -20.84 -31.47
C ILE A 217 -17.66 -20.93 -30.03
N MET A 218 -18.53 -20.75 -29.04
CA MET A 218 -18.19 -20.88 -27.62
C MET A 218 -17.63 -22.27 -27.28
N ARG A 219 -18.19 -23.35 -27.82
CA ARG A 219 -17.72 -24.72 -27.64
C ARG A 219 -16.33 -24.94 -28.25
N ILE A 220 -16.07 -24.39 -29.43
CA ILE A 220 -14.74 -24.42 -30.06
C ILE A 220 -13.71 -23.71 -29.21
N GLU A 221 -14.00 -22.50 -28.74
CA GLU A 221 -13.07 -21.72 -27.89
C GLU A 221 -12.82 -22.40 -26.53
N TYR A 222 -13.86 -23.00 -25.94
CA TYR A 222 -13.71 -23.78 -24.71
C TYR A 222 -12.80 -24.99 -24.92
N THR A 223 -12.97 -25.72 -25.99
CA THR A 223 -12.15 -26.90 -26.32
C THR A 223 -10.70 -26.49 -26.59
N LYS A 224 -10.47 -25.41 -27.34
CA LYS A 224 -9.14 -24.84 -27.54
C LYS A 224 -8.47 -24.44 -26.22
N ALA A 225 -9.21 -23.89 -25.28
CA ALA A 225 -8.69 -23.52 -23.97
C ALA A 225 -8.30 -24.73 -23.10
N LEU A 226 -9.05 -25.85 -23.23
CA LEU A 226 -8.71 -27.11 -22.54
C LEU A 226 -7.46 -27.77 -23.11
N LEU A 227 -7.24 -27.71 -24.44
CA LEU A 227 -6.06 -28.29 -25.09
C LEU A 227 -4.76 -27.50 -24.84
N LYS A 228 -4.86 -26.28 -24.34
CA LYS A 228 -3.70 -25.43 -23.96
C LYS A 228 -3.23 -25.62 -22.52
N ARG A 229 -3.96 -26.37 -21.70
CA ARG A 229 -3.59 -26.73 -20.32
C ARG A 229 -2.82 -28.04 -20.29
#